data_212649e6345b07d2cd191833521b833b
#
_entry.id   212649e6345b07d2cd191833521b833b
#
_cell.length_a   1.000
_cell.length_b   1.000
_cell.length_c   1.000
_cell.angle_alpha   90.00
_cell.angle_beta   90.00
_cell.angle_gamma   90.00
#
_symmetry.space_group_name_H-M   'P 1'
#
loop_
_entity.id
_entity.type
_entity.pdbx_description
1 polymer ?
#
loop_
_entity_poly.entity_id
_entity_poly.type
_entity_poly.pdbx_seq_one_letter_code
_entity_poly.pdbx_strand_id
1 'polypeptide(L)'
;MSVIISNDFLQATINEKGAELTSLRANEIEYIWQADPKYWNRHAPFLFPFVGRLKDNQYTYKGQTYPMGQHGFARDKNFQVIEQAKDKATFLLESDEETKKVYPFDFALTISYEIWGEGVRIRFNVENTGTEEMIFALGGHPAFNIPLTNDLSFEDYFIAFSPQKSRVKIPLEGPYANLDQKTIGQTNTNIQLSRELFKEDALIFETRGLNAYTLGSEESSHSVTLAYNNIPYVGLWSPYPTEAPFVCIEPWWGFADTVDSTRRLEDKEGMNRLAVNENFKTEFSITVS
;
A
#
# COMPACT_ATOMS: atom_id res chain seq x y z
N MET A 1 -7.04 -9.34 -17.84
CA MET A 1 -5.81 -9.41 -18.68
C MET A 1 -4.67 -8.79 -17.88
N SER A 2 -3.43 -8.91 -18.37
CA SER A 2 -2.27 -8.28 -17.74
C SER A 2 -1.48 -7.47 -18.78
N VAL A 3 -0.87 -6.38 -18.33
CA VAL A 3 0.02 -5.51 -19.09
C VAL A 3 1.45 -5.76 -18.63
N ILE A 4 2.38 -5.85 -19.56
CA ILE A 4 3.81 -5.97 -19.29
C ILE A 4 4.48 -4.69 -19.78
N ILE A 5 5.30 -4.10 -18.90
CA ILE A 5 6.20 -2.99 -19.23
C ILE A 5 7.63 -3.40 -18.87
N SER A 6 8.61 -2.95 -19.65
CA SER A 6 10.01 -3.36 -19.44
C SER A 6 11.02 -2.39 -20.03
N ASN A 7 12.22 -2.45 -19.52
CA ASN A 7 13.44 -1.94 -20.16
C ASN A 7 14.48 -3.05 -20.20
N ASP A 8 15.77 -2.71 -20.37
CA ASP A 8 16.84 -3.70 -20.48
C ASP A 8 17.21 -4.32 -19.12
N PHE A 9 16.74 -3.78 -17.99
CA PHE A 9 17.10 -4.19 -16.63
C PHE A 9 15.92 -4.80 -15.88
N LEU A 10 14.71 -4.31 -16.13
CA LEU A 10 13.52 -4.57 -15.29
C LEU A 10 12.31 -4.91 -16.13
N GLN A 11 11.52 -5.86 -15.67
CA GLN A 11 10.20 -6.17 -16.21
C GLN A 11 9.16 -6.12 -15.09
N ALA A 12 8.06 -5.41 -15.32
CA ALA A 12 6.90 -5.38 -14.44
C ALA A 12 5.65 -5.91 -15.14
N THR A 13 4.89 -6.75 -14.44
CA THR A 13 3.59 -7.26 -14.89
C THR A 13 2.50 -6.68 -14.01
N ILE A 14 1.50 -6.05 -14.62
CA ILE A 14 0.39 -5.41 -13.94
C ILE A 14 -0.92 -6.01 -14.40
N ASN A 15 -1.77 -6.47 -13.49
CA ASN A 15 -3.10 -6.97 -13.79
C ASN A 15 -4.10 -5.82 -13.91
N GLU A 16 -5.05 -5.91 -14.86
CA GLU A 16 -6.17 -4.96 -14.95
C GLU A 16 -7.05 -5.00 -13.69
N LYS A 17 -7.22 -6.17 -13.07
CA LYS A 17 -7.91 -6.26 -11.79
C LYS A 17 -7.06 -5.64 -10.70
N GLY A 18 -7.59 -4.59 -10.07
CA GLY A 18 -6.92 -3.82 -9.04
C GLY A 18 -5.79 -2.93 -9.55
N ALA A 19 -5.51 -2.87 -10.85
CA ALA A 19 -4.28 -2.32 -11.42
C ALA A 19 -3.04 -2.86 -10.67
N GLU A 20 -3.09 -4.10 -10.21
CA GLU A 20 -2.16 -4.69 -9.23
C GLU A 20 -0.84 -5.08 -9.89
N LEU A 21 0.27 -4.63 -9.33
CA LEU A 21 1.62 -5.13 -9.68
C LEU A 21 1.76 -6.57 -9.20
N THR A 22 1.86 -7.51 -10.14
CA THR A 22 1.88 -8.95 -9.83
C THR A 22 3.25 -9.59 -10.01
N SER A 23 4.18 -8.90 -10.68
CA SER A 23 5.55 -9.34 -10.83
C SER A 23 6.46 -8.14 -11.05
N LEU A 24 7.63 -8.16 -10.44
CA LEU A 24 8.73 -7.22 -10.66
C LEU A 24 10.02 -8.02 -10.72
N ARG A 25 10.56 -8.19 -11.91
CA ARG A 25 11.73 -9.05 -12.16
C ARG A 25 12.91 -8.25 -12.67
N ALA A 26 14.06 -8.48 -12.03
CA ALA A 26 15.36 -8.06 -12.56
C ALA A 26 16.26 -9.31 -12.64
N ASN A 27 16.83 -9.54 -13.80
CA ASN A 27 17.53 -10.78 -14.11
C ASN A 27 16.62 -12.00 -13.87
N GLU A 28 17.03 -12.94 -13.02
CA GLU A 28 16.26 -14.14 -12.68
C GLU A 28 15.47 -13.98 -11.35
N ILE A 29 15.58 -12.83 -10.67
CA ILE A 29 14.97 -12.61 -9.35
C ILE A 29 13.57 -12.02 -9.51
N GLU A 30 12.59 -12.64 -8.85
CA GLU A 30 11.25 -12.10 -8.64
C GLU A 30 11.17 -11.42 -7.28
N TYR A 31 10.94 -10.12 -7.29
CA TYR A 31 10.90 -9.31 -6.05
C TYR A 31 9.52 -9.25 -5.40
N ILE A 32 8.45 -9.43 -6.19
CA ILE A 32 7.07 -9.40 -5.68
C ILE A 32 6.63 -10.79 -5.26
N TRP A 33 5.97 -10.88 -4.12
CA TRP A 33 5.31 -12.08 -3.63
C TRP A 33 4.31 -12.65 -4.66
N GLN A 34 4.31 -13.97 -4.85
CA GLN A 34 3.55 -14.62 -5.93
C GLN A 34 2.18 -15.18 -5.48
N ALA A 35 1.60 -14.58 -4.45
CA ALA A 35 0.21 -14.77 -4.01
C ALA A 35 -0.21 -16.23 -3.75
N ASP A 36 0.68 -17.04 -3.16
CA ASP A 36 0.31 -18.39 -2.72
C ASP A 36 -0.84 -18.33 -1.71
N PRO A 37 -2.02 -18.90 -2.03
CA PRO A 37 -3.21 -18.83 -1.16
C PRO A 37 -3.03 -19.50 0.20
N LYS A 38 -1.99 -20.34 0.36
CA LYS A 38 -1.62 -20.91 1.67
C LYS A 38 -1.29 -19.82 2.69
N TYR A 39 -0.75 -18.66 2.23
CA TYR A 39 -0.32 -17.59 3.08
C TYR A 39 -1.16 -16.33 2.86
N TRP A 40 -1.15 -15.79 1.63
CA TRP A 40 -1.88 -14.59 1.26
C TRP A 40 -2.03 -14.51 -0.27
N ASN A 41 -3.26 -14.46 -0.75
CA ASN A 41 -3.61 -14.59 -2.16
C ASN A 41 -3.63 -13.25 -2.94
N ARG A 42 -2.76 -12.32 -2.58
CA ARG A 42 -2.56 -11.03 -3.28
C ARG A 42 -1.06 -10.76 -3.42
N HIS A 43 -0.70 -9.82 -4.31
CA HIS A 43 0.69 -9.46 -4.62
C HIS A 43 1.04 -8.07 -4.07
N ALA A 44 0.42 -7.01 -4.63
CA ALA A 44 0.66 -5.62 -4.30
C ALA A 44 -0.64 -4.79 -4.48
N PRO A 45 -1.72 -5.11 -3.76
CA PRO A 45 -3.01 -4.46 -3.98
C PRO A 45 -2.98 -2.97 -3.62
N PHE A 46 -3.82 -2.17 -4.28
CA PHE A 46 -4.09 -0.80 -3.89
C PHE A 46 -5.33 -0.69 -3.02
N LEU A 47 -5.24 0.19 -2.05
CA LEU A 47 -6.23 0.40 -1.01
C LEU A 47 -6.97 1.70 -1.30
N PHE A 48 -8.25 1.61 -1.65
CA PHE A 48 -9.11 2.76 -1.94
C PHE A 48 -10.59 2.33 -1.85
N PRO A 49 -11.49 3.15 -1.31
CA PRO A 49 -11.29 4.47 -0.71
C PRO A 49 -10.98 4.44 0.79
N PHE A 50 -10.61 3.29 1.34
CA PHE A 50 -10.23 3.12 2.75
C PHE A 50 -8.95 2.31 2.88
N VAL A 51 -8.17 2.60 3.92
CA VAL A 51 -7.02 1.83 4.37
C VAL A 51 -7.37 1.16 5.70
N GLY A 52 -7.04 -0.13 5.83
CA GLY A 52 -7.34 -0.90 7.03
C GLY A 52 -8.80 -1.30 7.14
N ARG A 53 -9.19 -1.67 8.35
CA ARG A 53 -10.53 -2.16 8.67
C ARG A 53 -11.39 -1.07 9.28
N LEU A 54 -12.66 -1.03 8.90
CA LEU A 54 -13.69 -0.20 9.53
C LEU A 54 -14.44 -1.01 10.61
N LYS A 55 -14.89 -0.35 11.65
CA LYS A 55 -15.72 -0.99 12.69
C LYS A 55 -16.99 -1.56 12.07
N ASP A 56 -17.27 -2.81 12.41
CA ASP A 56 -18.43 -3.57 11.91
C ASP A 56 -18.49 -3.67 10.37
N ASN A 57 -17.36 -3.45 9.66
CA ASN A 57 -17.27 -3.39 8.19
C ASN A 57 -18.28 -2.42 7.57
N GLN A 58 -18.46 -1.26 8.17
CA GLN A 58 -19.38 -0.22 7.71
C GLN A 58 -18.95 1.16 8.19
N TYR A 59 -19.52 2.18 7.57
CA TYR A 59 -19.40 3.57 7.99
C TYR A 59 -20.73 4.30 7.77
N THR A 60 -20.88 5.46 8.38
CA THR A 60 -22.02 6.36 8.13
C THR A 60 -21.53 7.64 7.46
N TYR A 61 -22.30 8.13 6.50
CA TYR A 61 -22.08 9.41 5.84
C TYR A 61 -23.42 10.11 5.65
N LYS A 62 -23.55 11.35 6.12
CA LYS A 62 -24.80 12.14 6.08
C LYS A 62 -25.99 11.35 6.64
N GLY A 63 -25.80 10.58 7.69
CA GLY A 63 -26.84 9.80 8.35
C GLY A 63 -27.21 8.47 7.68
N GLN A 64 -26.64 8.14 6.52
CA GLN A 64 -26.83 6.86 5.85
C GLN A 64 -25.67 5.91 6.15
N THR A 65 -25.96 4.63 6.34
CA THR A 65 -24.97 3.57 6.58
C THR A 65 -24.59 2.89 5.27
N TYR A 66 -23.28 2.69 5.07
CA TYR A 66 -22.69 2.03 3.90
C TYR A 66 -21.83 0.86 4.35
N PRO A 67 -21.97 -0.34 3.75
CA PRO A 67 -21.08 -1.46 4.00
C PRO A 67 -19.72 -1.19 3.31
N MET A 68 -18.62 -1.55 3.97
CA MET A 68 -17.29 -1.45 3.40
C MET A 68 -16.36 -2.48 4.03
N GLY A 69 -15.79 -3.34 3.19
CA GLY A 69 -14.78 -4.30 3.61
C GLY A 69 -13.42 -3.65 3.88
N GLN A 70 -12.53 -4.43 4.48
CA GLN A 70 -11.15 -4.02 4.74
C GLN A 70 -10.47 -3.55 3.44
N HIS A 71 -9.80 -2.39 3.49
CA HIS A 71 -9.05 -1.77 2.40
C HIS A 71 -9.90 -1.27 1.21
N GLY A 72 -11.22 -1.11 1.38
CA GLY A 72 -12.08 -0.65 0.31
C GLY A 72 -12.29 -1.67 -0.80
N PHE A 73 -12.56 -1.20 -2.01
CA PHE A 73 -12.98 -2.06 -3.13
C PHE A 73 -12.06 -2.00 -4.37
N ALA A 74 -11.19 -1.00 -4.52
CA ALA A 74 -10.43 -0.79 -5.75
C ALA A 74 -9.62 -2.02 -6.19
N ARG A 75 -9.03 -2.71 -5.23
CA ARG A 75 -8.25 -3.94 -5.46
C ARG A 75 -9.05 -5.10 -6.06
N ASP A 76 -10.38 -5.05 -6.04
CA ASP A 76 -11.26 -6.08 -6.58
C ASP A 76 -11.98 -5.65 -7.87
N LYS A 77 -11.81 -4.39 -8.29
CA LYS A 77 -12.39 -3.83 -9.51
C LYS A 77 -11.44 -3.99 -10.71
N ASN A 78 -12.02 -4.09 -11.90
CA ASN A 78 -11.24 -4.04 -13.14
C ASN A 78 -11.02 -2.58 -13.55
N PHE A 79 -9.78 -2.23 -13.78
CA PHE A 79 -9.37 -0.93 -14.31
C PHE A 79 -9.30 -1.00 -15.84
N GLN A 80 -9.64 0.08 -16.49
CA GLN A 80 -9.42 0.25 -17.92
C GLN A 80 -7.97 0.65 -18.17
N VAL A 81 -7.30 -0.01 -19.11
CA VAL A 81 -5.99 0.44 -19.62
C VAL A 81 -6.22 1.62 -20.56
N ILE A 82 -5.75 2.80 -20.19
CA ILE A 82 -5.93 4.03 -20.97
C ILE A 82 -4.64 4.48 -21.68
N GLU A 83 -3.50 3.92 -21.28
CA GLU A 83 -2.21 4.15 -21.92
C GLU A 83 -1.34 2.91 -21.75
N GLN A 84 -0.63 2.52 -22.81
CA GLN A 84 0.38 1.45 -22.76
C GLN A 84 1.50 1.76 -23.73
N ALA A 85 2.74 1.73 -23.22
CA ALA A 85 3.98 1.84 -23.96
C ALA A 85 4.96 0.74 -23.52
N LYS A 86 6.17 0.69 -24.05
CA LYS A 86 7.18 -0.30 -23.67
C LYS A 86 7.51 -0.26 -22.18
N ASP A 87 7.63 0.94 -21.62
CA ASP A 87 8.10 1.23 -20.26
C ASP A 87 7.05 1.90 -19.37
N LYS A 88 5.81 2.07 -19.85
CA LYS A 88 4.74 2.77 -19.15
C LYS A 88 3.39 2.13 -19.38
N ALA A 89 2.55 2.12 -18.34
CA ALA A 89 1.14 1.77 -18.43
C ALA A 89 0.31 2.62 -17.47
N THR A 90 -0.90 3.00 -17.89
CA THR A 90 -1.83 3.80 -17.08
C THR A 90 -3.21 3.14 -17.05
N PHE A 91 -3.76 3.04 -15.87
CA PHE A 91 -5.00 2.36 -15.55
C PHE A 91 -5.99 3.35 -14.93
N LEU A 92 -7.26 3.26 -15.30
CA LEU A 92 -8.35 4.12 -14.83
C LEU A 92 -9.47 3.29 -14.22
N LEU A 93 -9.93 3.71 -13.05
CA LEU A 93 -11.18 3.28 -12.42
C LEU A 93 -12.05 4.51 -12.17
N GLU A 94 -13.23 4.52 -12.74
CA GLU A 94 -14.24 5.55 -12.48
C GLU A 94 -15.34 4.99 -11.57
N SER A 95 -16.00 5.89 -10.83
CA SER A 95 -17.20 5.54 -10.09
C SER A 95 -18.30 5.04 -11.04
N ASP A 96 -19.05 4.05 -10.58
CA ASP A 96 -20.20 3.49 -11.25
C ASP A 96 -21.37 3.33 -10.26
N GLU A 97 -22.53 2.90 -10.74
CA GLU A 97 -23.71 2.67 -9.90
C GLU A 97 -23.47 1.64 -8.78
N GLU A 98 -22.55 0.70 -9.00
CA GLU A 98 -22.21 -0.31 -7.97
C GLU A 98 -21.28 0.27 -6.91
N THR A 99 -20.30 1.08 -7.29
CA THR A 99 -19.43 1.75 -6.32
C THR A 99 -20.20 2.74 -5.48
N LYS A 100 -21.17 3.46 -6.07
CA LYS A 100 -22.02 4.43 -5.35
C LYS A 100 -22.91 3.80 -4.28
N LYS A 101 -23.27 2.53 -4.40
CA LYS A 101 -24.01 1.81 -3.34
C LYS A 101 -23.23 1.67 -2.05
N VAL A 102 -21.91 1.64 -2.13
CA VAL A 102 -21.01 1.44 -0.99
C VAL A 102 -20.12 2.64 -0.69
N TYR A 103 -20.00 3.58 -1.64
CA TYR A 103 -19.19 4.80 -1.52
C TYR A 103 -19.82 5.90 -2.38
N PRO A 104 -20.63 6.81 -1.79
CA PRO A 104 -21.55 7.69 -2.52
C PRO A 104 -20.85 8.94 -3.10
N PHE A 105 -19.69 8.76 -3.72
CA PHE A 105 -18.92 9.83 -4.36
C PHE A 105 -18.62 9.48 -5.82
N ASP A 106 -18.65 10.48 -6.68
CA ASP A 106 -18.12 10.37 -8.03
C ASP A 106 -16.62 10.64 -8.02
N PHE A 107 -15.86 9.75 -8.61
CA PHE A 107 -14.41 9.84 -8.65
C PHE A 107 -13.83 9.24 -9.93
N ALA A 108 -12.61 9.67 -10.26
CA ALA A 108 -11.73 8.98 -11.18
C ALA A 108 -10.39 8.68 -10.47
N LEU A 109 -10.02 7.41 -10.39
CA LEU A 109 -8.74 6.97 -9.85
C LEU A 109 -7.86 6.49 -10.99
N THR A 110 -6.77 7.21 -11.24
CA THR A 110 -5.75 6.83 -12.22
C THR A 110 -4.51 6.30 -11.49
N ILE A 111 -4.00 5.16 -11.95
CA ILE A 111 -2.75 4.56 -11.47
C ILE A 111 -1.83 4.38 -12.67
N SER A 112 -0.65 5.02 -12.62
CA SER A 112 0.35 4.95 -13.69
C SER A 112 1.63 4.29 -13.20
N TYR A 113 2.15 3.39 -14.00
CA TYR A 113 3.44 2.74 -13.82
C TYR A 113 4.41 3.24 -14.87
N GLU A 114 5.64 3.54 -14.46
CA GLU A 114 6.72 3.95 -15.35
C GLU A 114 8.01 3.32 -14.86
N ILE A 115 8.69 2.58 -15.74
CA ILE A 115 10.01 2.00 -15.45
C ILE A 115 11.10 3.01 -15.81
N TRP A 116 12.07 3.19 -14.91
CA TRP A 116 13.28 3.94 -15.18
C TRP A 116 14.49 3.23 -14.53
N GLY A 117 15.57 2.99 -15.28
CA GLY A 117 16.72 2.25 -14.74
C GLY A 117 16.29 0.93 -14.11
N GLU A 118 16.65 0.71 -12.87
CA GLU A 118 16.32 -0.47 -12.05
C GLU A 118 15.10 -0.24 -11.14
N GLY A 119 14.23 0.70 -11.48
CA GLY A 119 13.08 1.05 -10.66
C GLY A 119 11.78 1.16 -11.44
N VAL A 120 10.68 1.06 -10.72
CA VAL A 120 9.33 1.36 -11.17
C VAL A 120 8.73 2.45 -10.30
N ARG A 121 8.18 3.48 -10.92
CA ARG A 121 7.44 4.56 -10.27
C ARG A 121 5.96 4.31 -10.41
N ILE A 122 5.24 4.41 -9.31
CA ILE A 122 3.80 4.25 -9.24
C ILE A 122 3.20 5.60 -8.85
N ARG A 123 2.42 6.19 -9.77
CA ARG A 123 1.73 7.47 -9.56
C ARG A 123 0.25 7.28 -9.43
N PHE A 124 -0.35 8.05 -8.55
CA PHE A 124 -1.78 8.11 -8.34
C PHE A 124 -2.30 9.50 -8.68
N ASN A 125 -3.46 9.55 -9.32
CA ASN A 125 -4.28 10.73 -9.44
C ASN A 125 -5.69 10.36 -9.03
N VAL A 126 -6.17 10.91 -7.91
CA VAL A 126 -7.56 10.80 -7.47
C VAL A 126 -8.24 12.12 -7.82
N GLU A 127 -9.28 12.06 -8.64
CA GLU A 127 -10.07 13.21 -9.04
C GLU A 127 -11.46 13.13 -8.43
N ASN A 128 -11.93 14.22 -7.85
CA ASN A 128 -13.31 14.36 -7.43
C ASN A 128 -14.14 14.87 -8.63
N THR A 129 -14.85 13.97 -9.28
CA THR A 129 -15.72 14.27 -10.43
C THR A 129 -17.16 14.53 -10.01
N GLY A 130 -17.44 14.56 -8.70
CA GLY A 130 -18.76 14.78 -8.12
C GLY A 130 -19.10 16.25 -7.90
N THR A 131 -20.16 16.47 -7.12
CA THR A 131 -20.73 17.79 -6.84
C THR A 131 -20.53 18.25 -5.40
N GLU A 132 -19.82 17.43 -4.58
CA GLU A 132 -19.55 17.74 -3.19
C GLU A 132 -18.13 17.28 -2.78
N GLU A 133 -17.63 17.74 -1.63
CA GLU A 133 -16.33 17.33 -1.08
C GLU A 133 -16.29 15.81 -0.92
N MET A 134 -15.26 15.18 -1.48
CA MET A 134 -15.00 13.75 -1.37
C MET A 134 -14.02 13.46 -0.23
N ILE A 135 -14.30 12.41 0.55
CA ILE A 135 -13.49 11.97 1.69
C ILE A 135 -12.98 10.56 1.39
N PHE A 136 -11.66 10.39 1.33
CA PHE A 136 -11.05 9.10 0.95
C PHE A 136 -9.74 8.85 1.67
N ALA A 137 -9.33 7.61 1.71
CA ALA A 137 -7.98 7.15 1.99
C ALA A 137 -7.41 6.42 0.77
N LEU A 138 -6.09 6.36 0.68
CA LEU A 138 -5.35 5.69 -0.38
C LEU A 138 -4.18 4.93 0.23
N GLY A 139 -3.79 3.81 -0.36
CA GLY A 139 -2.61 3.06 0.06
C GLY A 139 -2.09 2.12 -0.99
N GLY A 140 -0.80 1.79 -0.89
CA GLY A 140 -0.17 0.65 -1.55
C GLY A 140 0.13 -0.45 -0.52
N HIS A 141 0.08 -1.69 -0.98
CA HIS A 141 0.33 -2.86 -0.11
C HIS A 141 1.27 -3.87 -0.80
N PRO A 142 2.42 -3.42 -1.36
CA PRO A 142 3.33 -4.35 -2.03
C PRO A 142 3.96 -5.32 -1.04
N ALA A 143 3.89 -6.61 -1.37
CA ALA A 143 4.56 -7.69 -0.67
C ALA A 143 5.83 -8.08 -1.43
N PHE A 144 6.95 -8.11 -0.74
CA PHE A 144 8.25 -8.46 -1.28
C PHE A 144 8.68 -9.84 -0.82
N ASN A 145 9.18 -10.66 -1.73
CA ASN A 145 9.69 -11.99 -1.43
C ASN A 145 10.83 -11.96 -0.41
N ILE A 146 10.85 -12.91 0.48
CA ILE A 146 11.95 -13.22 1.40
C ILE A 146 12.04 -14.75 1.53
N PRO A 147 13.19 -15.35 1.27
CA PRO A 147 14.44 -14.73 0.82
C PRO A 147 14.39 -14.31 -0.66
N LEU A 148 15.24 -13.35 -1.03
CA LEU A 148 15.51 -13.00 -2.43
C LEU A 148 16.48 -14.00 -3.09
N THR A 149 17.24 -14.74 -2.27
CA THR A 149 18.17 -15.79 -2.69
C THR A 149 17.96 -17.05 -1.86
N ASN A 150 18.12 -18.22 -2.46
CA ASN A 150 17.77 -19.51 -1.83
C ASN A 150 18.63 -19.91 -0.61
N ASP A 151 19.74 -19.23 -0.37
CA ASP A 151 20.68 -19.57 0.70
C ASP A 151 20.39 -18.85 2.03
N LEU A 152 19.40 -17.96 2.05
CA LEU A 152 19.05 -17.14 3.21
C LEU A 152 17.67 -17.48 3.76
N SER A 153 17.45 -17.13 5.03
CA SER A 153 16.18 -17.26 5.73
C SER A 153 15.49 -15.89 5.91
N PHE A 154 14.27 -15.87 6.41
CA PHE A 154 13.53 -14.65 6.72
C PHE A 154 14.25 -13.77 7.75
N GLU A 155 14.88 -14.40 8.73
CA GLU A 155 15.57 -13.75 9.83
C GLU A 155 16.94 -13.17 9.44
N ASP A 156 17.48 -13.50 8.26
CA ASP A 156 18.71 -12.90 7.74
C ASP A 156 18.49 -11.53 7.09
N TYR A 157 17.21 -11.11 6.98
CA TYR A 157 16.83 -9.82 6.38
C TYR A 157 16.48 -8.77 7.44
N PHE A 158 16.68 -7.52 7.06
CA PHE A 158 16.28 -6.35 7.84
C PHE A 158 15.56 -5.31 6.96
N ILE A 159 14.85 -4.38 7.60
CA ILE A 159 14.36 -3.16 6.97
C ILE A 159 15.18 -1.99 7.48
N ALA A 160 15.93 -1.36 6.59
CA ALA A 160 16.65 -0.12 6.85
C ALA A 160 15.75 1.08 6.54
N PHE A 161 15.83 2.09 7.38
CA PHE A 161 15.04 3.34 7.27
C PHE A 161 15.95 4.49 6.86
N SER A 162 15.55 5.26 5.85
CA SER A 162 16.20 6.52 5.47
C SER A 162 15.16 7.66 5.46
N PRO A 163 15.38 8.79 6.17
CA PRO A 163 16.49 9.02 7.09
C PRO A 163 16.38 8.17 8.36
N GLN A 164 17.52 7.84 8.96
CA GLN A 164 17.60 7.16 10.27
C GLN A 164 17.18 8.14 11.37
N LYS A 165 15.97 7.99 11.85
CA LYS A 165 15.38 8.79 12.95
C LYS A 165 14.29 7.99 13.64
N SER A 166 14.02 8.26 14.89
CA SER A 166 12.85 7.71 15.58
C SER A 166 11.56 8.25 14.94
N ARG A 167 10.53 7.41 14.91
CA ARG A 167 9.21 7.76 14.37
C ARG A 167 8.12 7.46 15.40
N VAL A 168 7.02 8.19 15.33
CA VAL A 168 5.83 7.84 16.11
C VAL A 168 5.29 6.52 15.58
N LYS A 169 5.11 5.55 16.49
CA LYS A 169 4.45 4.28 16.23
C LYS A 169 3.00 4.36 16.67
N ILE A 170 2.08 3.99 15.80
CA ILE A 170 0.65 3.85 16.10
C ILE A 170 0.39 2.38 16.39
N PRO A 171 0.10 2.00 17.65
CA PRO A 171 -0.23 0.62 17.97
C PRO A 171 -1.63 0.25 17.49
N LEU A 172 -1.83 -1.03 17.23
CA LEU A 172 -3.14 -1.61 16.97
C LEU A 172 -3.69 -2.28 18.24
N GLU A 173 -4.98 -2.17 18.44
CA GLU A 173 -5.76 -2.95 19.41
C GLU A 173 -6.79 -3.77 18.61
N GLY A 174 -6.51 -5.07 18.48
CA GLY A 174 -7.14 -5.85 17.42
C GLY A 174 -6.84 -5.23 16.04
N PRO A 175 -7.82 -5.04 15.16
CA PRO A 175 -7.58 -4.47 13.83
C PRO A 175 -7.67 -2.93 13.79
N TYR A 176 -7.79 -2.24 14.92
CA TYR A 176 -8.06 -0.80 15.01
C TYR A 176 -6.88 -0.03 15.57
N ALA A 177 -6.68 1.19 15.07
CA ALA A 177 -5.62 2.07 15.55
C ALA A 177 -5.93 2.63 16.95
N ASN A 178 -4.98 2.55 17.87
CA ASN A 178 -5.10 3.16 19.19
C ASN A 178 -4.23 4.43 19.26
N LEU A 179 -4.86 5.58 19.00
CA LEU A 179 -4.14 6.86 18.91
C LEU A 179 -3.72 7.40 20.28
N ASP A 180 -4.40 7.00 21.35
CA ASP A 180 -4.07 7.39 22.72
C ASP A 180 -2.81 6.68 23.24
N GLN A 181 -2.45 5.56 22.62
CA GLN A 181 -1.29 4.75 23.00
C GLN A 181 -0.11 4.88 22.01
N LYS A 182 -0.03 5.97 21.28
CA LYS A 182 1.14 6.26 20.43
C LYS A 182 2.44 6.22 21.24
N THR A 183 3.44 5.60 20.65
CA THR A 183 4.78 5.46 21.25
C THR A 183 5.87 5.94 20.28
N ILE A 184 7.12 5.94 20.74
CA ILE A 184 8.26 6.19 19.86
C ILE A 184 8.83 4.86 19.40
N GLY A 185 8.76 4.60 18.11
CA GLY A 185 9.39 3.45 17.48
C GLY A 185 10.87 3.71 17.21
N GLN A 186 11.71 2.71 17.49
CA GLN A 186 13.14 2.76 17.24
C GLN A 186 13.39 2.45 15.74
N THR A 187 13.35 3.48 14.90
CA THR A 187 13.60 3.41 13.45
C THR A 187 14.84 4.22 13.04
N ASN A 188 15.72 4.50 13.99
CA ASN A 188 17.06 5.09 13.80
C ASN A 188 18.15 4.05 13.61
N THR A 189 17.80 2.77 13.68
CA THR A 189 18.61 1.60 13.33
C THR A 189 17.77 0.69 12.43
N ASN A 190 18.42 -0.27 11.77
CA ASN A 190 17.71 -1.29 11.01
C ASN A 190 16.79 -2.10 11.92
N ILE A 191 15.62 -2.46 11.43
CA ILE A 191 14.73 -3.41 12.10
C ILE A 191 15.05 -4.80 11.53
N GLN A 192 15.69 -5.64 12.36
CA GLN A 192 15.90 -7.05 12.02
C GLN A 192 14.57 -7.77 11.93
N LEU A 193 14.34 -8.49 10.85
CA LEU A 193 13.10 -9.24 10.68
C LEU A 193 13.06 -10.46 11.60
N SER A 194 11.90 -10.69 12.16
CA SER A 194 11.52 -11.93 12.83
C SER A 194 10.03 -12.13 12.72
N ARG A 195 9.55 -13.34 12.82
CA ARG A 195 8.11 -13.62 12.76
C ARG A 195 7.36 -12.96 13.92
N GLU A 196 7.93 -12.97 15.10
CA GLU A 196 7.37 -12.38 16.32
C GLU A 196 7.16 -10.86 16.22
N LEU A 197 7.87 -10.19 15.30
CA LEU A 197 7.72 -8.75 15.04
C LEU A 197 6.29 -8.37 14.67
N PHE A 198 5.56 -9.29 14.02
CA PHE A 198 4.21 -9.08 13.48
C PHE A 198 3.10 -9.73 14.33
N LYS A 199 3.42 -10.14 15.57
CA LYS A 199 2.47 -10.79 16.47
C LYS A 199 1.24 -9.93 16.77
N GLU A 200 1.42 -8.63 16.88
CA GLU A 200 0.36 -7.64 17.14
C GLU A 200 -0.11 -6.97 15.82
N ASP A 201 -0.06 -7.73 14.70
CA ASP A 201 -0.42 -7.25 13.35
C ASP A 201 0.63 -6.25 12.80
N ALA A 202 0.24 -5.31 11.95
CA ALA A 202 1.14 -4.39 11.26
C ALA A 202 1.84 -3.40 12.22
N LEU A 203 3.11 -3.12 11.93
CA LEU A 203 3.82 -1.99 12.54
C LEU A 203 3.51 -0.73 11.74
N ILE A 204 2.84 0.23 12.35
CA ILE A 204 2.46 1.48 11.69
C ILE A 204 3.30 2.62 12.24
N PHE A 205 3.94 3.39 11.33
CA PHE A 205 4.73 4.55 11.68
C PHE A 205 4.23 5.80 10.98
N GLU A 206 4.19 6.92 11.71
CA GLU A 206 4.00 8.24 11.10
C GLU A 206 5.26 8.67 10.36
N THR A 207 5.09 9.19 9.16
CA THR A 207 6.17 9.62 8.29
C THR A 207 5.92 11.02 7.72
N ARG A 208 6.99 11.74 7.44
CA ARG A 208 6.95 13.07 6.83
C ARG A 208 8.19 13.28 5.98
N GLY A 209 8.03 14.03 4.89
CA GLY A 209 9.11 14.33 3.96
C GLY A 209 9.58 13.10 3.20
N LEU A 210 10.82 13.17 2.75
CA LEU A 210 11.45 12.07 2.01
C LEU A 210 11.73 10.89 2.94
N ASN A 211 11.27 9.71 2.55
CA ASN A 211 11.52 8.45 3.24
C ASN A 211 11.85 7.35 2.23
N ALA A 212 12.73 6.44 2.64
CA ALA A 212 13.01 5.20 1.92
C ALA A 212 13.15 4.05 2.92
N TYR A 213 12.72 2.87 2.49
CA TYR A 213 12.74 1.62 3.26
C TYR A 213 13.39 0.56 2.40
N THR A 214 14.54 0.08 2.83
CA THR A 214 15.28 -0.95 2.09
C THR A 214 15.17 -2.28 2.83
N LEU A 215 14.56 -3.25 2.17
CA LEU A 215 14.61 -4.65 2.54
C LEU A 215 15.89 -5.24 1.97
N GLY A 216 16.78 -5.73 2.81
CA GLY A 216 18.08 -6.29 2.43
C GLY A 216 18.64 -7.22 3.48
N SER A 217 19.78 -7.84 3.16
CA SER A 217 20.59 -8.69 4.03
C SER A 217 22.04 -8.28 3.94
N GLU A 218 22.81 -8.45 5.00
CA GLU A 218 24.27 -8.25 4.95
C GLU A 218 24.97 -9.35 4.14
N GLU A 219 24.31 -10.48 3.93
CA GLU A 219 24.84 -11.65 3.23
C GLU A 219 24.45 -11.70 1.74
N SER A 220 23.69 -10.71 1.26
CA SER A 220 23.26 -10.63 -0.14
C SER A 220 23.41 -9.21 -0.68
N SER A 221 23.80 -9.09 -1.96
CA SER A 221 23.77 -7.81 -2.68
C SER A 221 22.39 -7.44 -3.18
N HIS A 222 21.42 -8.38 -3.16
CA HIS A 222 20.09 -8.14 -3.63
C HIS A 222 19.24 -7.46 -2.55
N SER A 223 18.58 -6.40 -2.97
CA SER A 223 17.71 -5.63 -2.08
C SER A 223 16.53 -5.02 -2.84
N VAL A 224 15.52 -4.60 -2.12
CA VAL A 224 14.42 -3.79 -2.67
C VAL A 224 14.20 -2.57 -1.80
N THR A 225 14.12 -1.41 -2.41
CA THR A 225 13.89 -0.13 -1.73
C THR A 225 12.58 0.47 -2.20
N LEU A 226 11.66 0.73 -1.26
CA LEU A 226 10.47 1.55 -1.48
C LEU A 226 10.74 2.97 -0.98
N ALA A 227 10.54 3.97 -1.83
CA ALA A 227 10.82 5.37 -1.49
C ALA A 227 9.68 6.30 -1.91
N TYR A 228 9.46 7.36 -1.12
CA TYR A 228 8.45 8.36 -1.39
C TYR A 228 8.73 9.70 -0.70
N ASN A 229 7.95 10.72 -1.08
CA ASN A 229 7.95 12.01 -0.41
C ASN A 229 6.54 12.34 0.11
N ASN A 230 6.45 12.79 1.39
CA ASN A 230 5.22 13.28 2.03
C ASN A 230 4.04 12.28 2.06
N ILE A 231 4.30 10.99 2.19
CA ILE A 231 3.26 10.02 2.56
C ILE A 231 3.18 9.98 4.10
N PRO A 232 1.99 10.12 4.70
CA PRO A 232 1.89 10.32 6.14
C PRO A 232 2.14 9.07 6.99
N TYR A 233 1.98 7.88 6.43
CA TYR A 233 2.13 6.63 7.17
C TYR A 233 2.87 5.56 6.35
N VAL A 234 3.56 4.66 7.06
CA VAL A 234 4.05 3.40 6.50
C VAL A 234 3.62 2.26 7.42
N GLY A 235 3.08 1.20 6.80
CA GLY A 235 2.84 -0.10 7.44
C GLY A 235 3.94 -1.09 7.08
N LEU A 236 4.37 -1.90 8.03
CA LEU A 236 5.19 -3.08 7.80
C LEU A 236 4.41 -4.29 8.28
N TRP A 237 4.27 -5.32 7.43
CA TRP A 237 3.44 -6.46 7.77
C TRP A 237 3.93 -7.76 7.13
N SER A 238 3.76 -8.85 7.87
CA SER A 238 3.80 -10.23 7.39
C SER A 238 2.80 -11.02 8.23
N PRO A 239 2.09 -12.02 7.67
CA PRO A 239 1.08 -12.73 8.44
C PRO A 239 1.70 -13.55 9.58
N TYR A 240 1.14 -13.42 10.78
CA TYR A 240 1.53 -14.17 11.96
C TYR A 240 0.35 -15.02 12.46
N PRO A 241 0.57 -16.26 12.93
CA PRO A 241 1.84 -16.97 13.14
C PRO A 241 2.33 -17.76 11.91
N THR A 242 1.77 -17.54 10.73
CA THR A 242 2.19 -18.24 9.52
C THR A 242 3.58 -17.81 9.09
N GLU A 243 4.40 -18.77 8.66
CA GLU A 243 5.76 -18.49 8.17
C GLU A 243 5.75 -18.13 6.69
N ALA A 244 5.03 -17.05 6.35
CA ALA A 244 4.94 -16.58 4.98
C ALA A 244 6.29 -16.03 4.49
N PRO A 245 6.77 -16.40 3.28
CA PRO A 245 8.07 -15.98 2.78
C PRO A 245 8.00 -14.60 2.10
N PHE A 246 7.43 -13.61 2.78
CA PHE A 246 7.36 -12.24 2.30
C PHE A 246 7.19 -11.24 3.46
N VAL A 247 7.48 -9.97 3.18
CA VAL A 247 7.12 -8.83 4.02
C VAL A 247 6.50 -7.73 3.15
N CYS A 248 5.50 -7.03 3.69
CA CYS A 248 4.93 -5.85 3.06
C CYS A 248 5.59 -4.58 3.58
N ILE A 249 5.81 -3.60 2.69
CA ILE A 249 6.20 -2.23 3.02
C ILE A 249 5.15 -1.33 2.38
N GLU A 250 4.29 -0.75 3.18
CA GLU A 250 3.00 -0.22 2.75
C GLU A 250 2.91 1.30 2.92
N PRO A 251 3.03 2.11 1.85
CA PRO A 251 2.80 3.54 1.92
C PRO A 251 1.30 3.86 1.99
N TRP A 252 0.87 4.63 3.03
CA TRP A 252 -0.54 4.91 3.28
C TRP A 252 -0.85 6.40 3.44
N TRP A 253 -1.95 6.82 2.86
CA TRP A 253 -2.63 8.11 3.06
C TRP A 253 -3.94 7.88 3.79
N GLY A 254 -3.84 7.39 5.02
CA GLY A 254 -4.91 6.97 5.90
C GLY A 254 -4.55 5.72 6.67
N PHE A 255 -5.43 5.29 7.56
CA PHE A 255 -5.29 4.06 8.36
C PHE A 255 -6.67 3.51 8.75
N ALA A 256 -6.68 2.36 9.44
CA ALA A 256 -7.89 1.71 9.96
C ALA A 256 -8.74 2.66 10.82
N ASP A 257 -9.95 2.26 11.16
CA ASP A 257 -10.69 2.96 12.22
C ASP A 257 -9.91 2.96 13.52
N THR A 258 -10.17 3.96 14.36
CA THR A 258 -9.65 4.00 15.73
C THR A 258 -10.50 3.14 16.66
N VAL A 259 -9.93 2.78 17.82
CA VAL A 259 -10.66 2.00 18.84
C VAL A 259 -11.94 2.69 19.34
N ASP A 260 -11.96 4.02 19.29
CA ASP A 260 -13.07 4.89 19.68
C ASP A 260 -13.88 5.43 18.50
N SER A 261 -13.63 4.94 17.28
CA SER A 261 -14.30 5.41 16.05
C SER A 261 -15.82 5.51 16.22
N THR A 262 -16.38 6.66 15.85
CA THR A 262 -17.82 6.90 15.77
C THR A 262 -18.47 6.24 14.56
N ARG A 263 -17.68 5.72 13.65
CA ARG A 263 -18.05 5.23 12.31
C ARG A 263 -18.55 6.31 11.36
N ARG A 264 -18.53 7.58 11.75
CA ARG A 264 -18.88 8.69 10.85
C ARG A 264 -17.69 9.02 9.97
N LEU A 265 -17.92 8.99 8.65
CA LEU A 265 -16.87 9.28 7.67
C LEU A 265 -16.32 10.71 7.84
N GLU A 266 -17.20 11.63 8.17
CA GLU A 266 -16.85 13.04 8.38
C GLU A 266 -15.86 13.25 9.54
N ASP A 267 -15.88 12.35 10.53
CA ASP A 267 -15.06 12.42 11.74
C ASP A 267 -13.85 11.47 11.68
N LYS A 268 -13.78 10.61 10.65
CA LYS A 268 -12.72 9.62 10.55
C LYS A 268 -11.36 10.29 10.37
N GLU A 269 -10.45 9.99 11.30
CA GLU A 269 -9.09 10.50 11.27
C GLU A 269 -8.26 9.89 10.13
N GLY A 270 -7.25 10.64 9.68
CA GLY A 270 -6.33 10.20 8.64
C GLY A 270 -6.90 10.23 7.22
N MET A 271 -8.14 10.68 7.02
CA MET A 271 -8.74 10.79 5.68
C MET A 271 -8.26 12.02 4.93
N ASN A 272 -8.17 11.89 3.62
CA ASN A 272 -7.96 13.01 2.70
C ASN A 272 -9.31 13.61 2.32
N ARG A 273 -9.35 14.93 2.09
CA ARG A 273 -10.51 15.67 1.62
C ARG A 273 -10.17 16.33 0.31
N LEU A 274 -11.07 16.26 -0.65
CA LEU A 274 -10.85 16.76 -2.01
C LEU A 274 -12.08 17.54 -2.45
N ALA A 275 -11.90 18.83 -2.67
CA ALA A 275 -12.98 19.67 -3.14
C ALA A 275 -13.43 19.29 -4.56
N VAL A 276 -14.58 19.78 -4.97
CA VAL A 276 -15.17 19.52 -6.29
C VAL A 276 -14.19 19.95 -7.39
N ASN A 277 -13.97 19.08 -8.38
CA ASN A 277 -13.05 19.26 -9.50
C ASN A 277 -11.56 19.41 -9.11
N GLU A 278 -11.20 19.07 -7.87
CA GLU A 278 -9.79 18.99 -7.46
C GLU A 278 -9.19 17.62 -7.73
N ASN A 279 -7.85 17.59 -7.75
CA ASN A 279 -7.05 16.40 -7.94
C ASN A 279 -6.08 16.22 -6.78
N PHE A 280 -5.98 15.00 -6.26
CA PHE A 280 -4.95 14.56 -5.33
C PHE A 280 -3.91 13.72 -6.09
N LYS A 281 -2.68 14.24 -6.20
CA LYS A 281 -1.58 13.56 -6.91
C LYS A 281 -0.49 13.16 -5.94
N THR A 282 -0.04 11.93 -6.06
CA THR A 282 1.03 11.40 -5.21
C THR A 282 1.72 10.23 -5.89
N GLU A 283 2.89 9.84 -5.37
CA GLU A 283 3.67 8.74 -5.93
C GLU A 283 4.55 8.05 -4.90
N PHE A 284 4.93 6.83 -5.19
CA PHE A 284 6.07 6.16 -4.59
C PHE A 284 6.84 5.38 -5.67
N SER A 285 8.04 4.95 -5.34
CA SER A 285 8.88 4.16 -6.21
C SER A 285 9.38 2.90 -5.54
N ILE A 286 9.62 1.88 -6.35
CA ILE A 286 10.30 0.64 -5.95
C ILE A 286 11.53 0.50 -6.83
N THR A 287 12.70 0.37 -6.22
CA THR A 287 13.98 0.14 -6.89
C THR A 287 14.55 -1.19 -6.40
N VAL A 288 15.14 -1.96 -7.29
CA VAL A 288 15.74 -3.27 -6.99
C VAL A 288 17.24 -3.26 -7.32
N SER A 289 17.99 -4.12 -6.65
CA SER A 289 19.43 -4.29 -6.89
C SER A 289 19.85 -5.75 -6.77
#